data_7e1af7995aa21f8baa323dcbc02a1449
#
_entry.id   7e1af7995aa21f8baa323dcbc02a1449
#
_cell.length_a   1.000
_cell.length_b   1.000
_cell.length_c   1.000
_cell.angle_alpha   90.00
_cell.angle_beta   90.00
_cell.angle_gamma   90.00
#
_symmetry.space_group_name_H-M   'P 1'
#
loop_
_entity.id
_entity.type
_entity.pdbx_description
1 polymer ?
#
loop_
_entity_poly.entity_id
_entity_poly.type
_entity_poly.pdbx_seq_one_letter_code
_entity_poly.pdbx_strand_id
1 'polypeptide(L)'
;MGLTFEDRPSDSAYVDRVWRSRSEGLDRMTSIATGHWTLVVWEEAGRVRAALQGPETRASSAPVPEDTTFLGIRFALGTTTPSIPIQRLVDGHVELPDVSRRSLWLAGSSWSLPTYDNAEGFVRRLARADALVRDPVVAGVLDGGSVSLTVRSVRRHFLSATGLTAGTIRQIERARQAALLLEDGRSTDEVVHGLGYFDQPHLARSLRRFIGQTATQLRGRSPDQLSLLYKP
;
A
#
# COMPACT_ATOMS: atom_id res chain seq x y z
N MET A 1 -11.05 5.95 21.44
CA MET A 1 -10.35 6.66 20.35
C MET A 1 -9.53 5.64 19.62
N GLY A 2 -9.87 5.31 18.40
CA GLY A 2 -9.18 4.28 17.66
C GLY A 2 -9.57 4.23 16.20
N LEU A 3 -8.78 3.46 15.44
CA LEU A 3 -9.10 3.03 14.09
C LEU A 3 -9.48 1.56 14.18
N THR A 4 -10.74 1.23 13.90
CA THR A 4 -11.12 -0.16 13.68
C THR A 4 -10.67 -0.53 12.28
N PHE A 5 -9.97 -1.63 12.12
CA PHE A 5 -9.40 -2.04 10.84
C PHE A 5 -9.64 -3.53 10.63
N GLU A 6 -10.08 -3.89 9.45
CA GLU A 6 -10.24 -5.26 9.00
C GLU A 6 -9.62 -5.38 7.62
N ASP A 7 -8.85 -6.42 7.38
CA ASP A 7 -8.22 -6.65 6.10
C ASP A 7 -8.18 -8.14 5.75
N ARG A 8 -8.04 -8.43 4.48
CA ARG A 8 -7.89 -9.78 3.97
C ARG A 8 -6.97 -9.81 2.75
N PRO A 9 -6.18 -10.88 2.59
CA PRO A 9 -5.46 -11.14 1.35
C PRO A 9 -6.44 -11.39 0.20
N SER A 10 -5.95 -11.36 -1.02
CA SER A 10 -6.75 -11.64 -2.21
C SER A 10 -6.07 -12.70 -3.09
N ASP A 11 -6.87 -13.59 -3.66
CA ASP A 11 -6.41 -14.58 -4.65
C ASP A 11 -6.29 -13.99 -6.07
N SER A 12 -6.62 -12.71 -6.23
CA SER A 12 -6.50 -12.02 -7.51
C SER A 12 -5.06 -11.67 -7.84
N ALA A 13 -4.58 -12.00 -9.03
CA ALA A 13 -3.26 -11.59 -9.49
C ALA A 13 -3.04 -10.05 -9.51
N TYR A 14 -4.10 -9.28 -9.48
CA TYR A 14 -4.07 -7.80 -9.53
C TYR A 14 -4.16 -7.13 -8.17
N VAL A 15 -4.65 -7.85 -7.15
CA VAL A 15 -4.92 -7.30 -5.81
C VAL A 15 -4.01 -7.98 -4.81
N ASP A 16 -3.33 -7.20 -4.00
CA ASP A 16 -2.55 -7.69 -2.88
C ASP A 16 -3.47 -7.90 -1.66
N ARG A 17 -4.28 -6.90 -1.33
CA ARG A 17 -5.11 -6.89 -0.14
C ARG A 17 -6.32 -5.99 -0.29
N VAL A 18 -7.43 -6.37 0.34
CA VAL A 18 -8.61 -5.51 0.53
C VAL A 18 -8.74 -5.22 2.01
N TRP A 19 -8.97 -3.96 2.35
CA TRP A 19 -9.16 -3.54 3.73
C TRP A 19 -10.32 -2.56 3.88
N ARG A 20 -10.90 -2.55 5.06
CA ARG A 20 -11.84 -1.52 5.49
C ARG A 20 -11.46 -1.01 6.87
N SER A 21 -11.72 0.25 7.13
CA SER A 21 -11.48 0.86 8.42
C SER A 21 -12.54 1.89 8.77
N ARG A 22 -12.69 2.14 10.08
CA ARG A 22 -13.52 3.23 10.60
C ARG A 22 -12.71 4.04 11.59
N SER A 23 -12.70 5.35 11.39
CA SER A 23 -12.08 6.29 12.33
C SER A 23 -13.09 6.70 13.41
N GLU A 24 -12.65 6.68 14.68
CA GLU A 24 -13.43 7.16 15.81
C GLU A 24 -12.56 8.08 16.66
N GLY A 25 -12.79 9.40 16.52
CA GLY A 25 -12.07 10.42 17.30
C GLY A 25 -10.55 10.45 17.07
N LEU A 26 -10.10 10.20 15.84
CA LEU A 26 -8.69 10.23 15.45
C LEU A 26 -8.45 11.36 14.47
N ASP A 27 -7.71 12.39 14.87
CA ASP A 27 -7.43 13.55 14.01
C ASP A 27 -6.40 13.25 12.92
N ARG A 28 -5.45 12.37 13.19
CA ARG A 28 -4.33 12.05 12.29
C ARG A 28 -3.90 10.59 12.41
N MET A 29 -3.51 10.02 11.29
CA MET A 29 -2.89 8.68 11.25
C MET A 29 -1.48 8.77 10.63
N THR A 30 -0.62 7.84 11.00
CA THR A 30 0.65 7.65 10.33
C THR A 30 0.45 6.72 9.15
N SER A 31 0.63 7.24 7.93
CA SER A 31 0.81 6.42 6.75
C SER A 31 2.25 5.96 6.68
N ILE A 32 2.46 4.68 6.44
CA ILE A 32 3.80 4.09 6.33
C ILE A 32 4.19 3.91 4.88
N ALA A 33 5.49 3.89 4.61
CA ALA A 33 5.98 3.62 3.28
C ALA A 33 5.45 2.30 2.72
N THR A 34 5.09 2.32 1.44
CA THR A 34 4.61 1.14 0.70
C THR A 34 5.03 1.21 -0.77
N GLY A 35 5.38 0.07 -1.36
CA GLY A 35 5.60 -0.03 -2.80
C GLY A 35 4.32 -0.14 -3.63
N HIS A 36 3.18 -0.30 -2.97
CA HIS A 36 1.89 -0.52 -3.60
C HIS A 36 1.13 0.81 -3.77
N TRP A 37 0.29 0.88 -4.78
CA TRP A 37 -0.74 1.90 -4.88
C TRP A 37 -2.10 1.33 -4.49
N THR A 38 -3.02 2.20 -4.08
CA THR A 38 -4.31 1.81 -3.49
C THR A 38 -5.43 2.67 -4.05
N LEU A 39 -6.55 2.05 -4.42
CA LEU A 39 -7.81 2.76 -4.57
C LEU A 39 -8.46 2.85 -3.19
N VAL A 40 -8.64 4.08 -2.71
CA VAL A 40 -9.32 4.35 -1.44
C VAL A 40 -10.66 4.99 -1.72
N VAL A 41 -11.71 4.47 -1.11
CA VAL A 41 -13.08 5.03 -1.15
C VAL A 41 -13.50 5.36 0.28
N TRP A 42 -14.06 6.54 0.50
CA TRP A 42 -14.57 6.92 1.82
C TRP A 42 -15.84 7.78 1.71
N GLU A 43 -16.60 7.84 2.79
CA GLU A 43 -17.74 8.73 2.90
C GLU A 43 -17.44 9.81 3.93
N GLU A 44 -17.47 11.07 3.52
CA GLU A 44 -17.22 12.26 4.33
C GLU A 44 -18.37 13.24 4.18
N ALA A 45 -18.95 13.65 5.30
CA ALA A 45 -20.09 14.58 5.33
C ALA A 45 -21.23 14.18 4.37
N GLY A 46 -21.54 12.87 4.28
CA GLY A 46 -22.61 12.35 3.42
C GLY A 46 -22.25 12.26 1.93
N ARG A 47 -21.02 12.58 1.54
CA ARG A 47 -20.51 12.47 0.18
C ARG A 47 -19.52 11.33 0.07
N VAL A 48 -19.68 10.47 -0.93
CA VAL A 48 -18.70 9.44 -1.27
C VAL A 48 -17.61 10.06 -2.12
N ARG A 49 -16.38 9.81 -1.74
CA ARG A 49 -15.15 10.23 -2.44
C ARG A 49 -14.28 8.99 -2.74
N ALA A 50 -13.45 9.11 -3.72
CA ALA A 50 -12.45 8.09 -4.03
C ALA A 50 -11.16 8.74 -4.51
N ALA A 51 -10.03 8.11 -4.19
CA ALA A 51 -8.71 8.55 -4.64
C ALA A 51 -7.84 7.34 -5.01
N LEU A 52 -6.91 7.56 -5.91
CA LEU A 52 -5.78 6.66 -6.13
C LEU A 52 -4.60 7.21 -5.32
N GLN A 53 -4.21 6.49 -4.29
CA GLN A 53 -3.02 6.79 -3.51
C GLN A 53 -1.85 6.02 -4.09
N GLY A 54 -0.77 6.73 -4.39
CA GLY A 54 0.44 6.14 -4.96
C GLY A 54 1.33 5.45 -3.93
N PRO A 55 2.43 4.85 -4.41
CA PRO A 55 3.48 4.33 -3.54
C PRO A 55 4.08 5.44 -2.67
N GLU A 56 4.42 5.13 -1.45
CA GLU A 56 5.00 6.06 -0.48
C GLU A 56 6.45 5.66 -0.16
N THR A 57 7.39 6.57 -0.37
CA THR A 57 8.84 6.33 -0.14
C THR A 57 9.29 6.64 1.29
N ARG A 58 8.39 7.16 2.10
CA ARG A 58 8.61 7.51 3.52
C ARG A 58 7.30 7.51 4.28
N ALA A 59 7.38 7.34 5.58
CA ALA A 59 6.24 7.55 6.44
C ALA A 59 5.79 9.01 6.42
N SER A 60 4.49 9.23 6.45
CA SER A 60 3.88 10.55 6.49
C SER A 60 2.75 10.58 7.53
N SER A 61 2.30 11.77 7.89
CA SER A 61 1.14 11.93 8.75
C SER A 61 0.01 12.54 7.94
N ALA A 62 -1.10 11.84 7.86
CA ALA A 62 -2.29 12.26 7.13
C ALA A 62 -3.42 12.64 8.11
N PRO A 63 -4.18 13.71 7.84
CA PRO A 63 -5.42 13.96 8.55
C PRO A 63 -6.42 12.84 8.27
N VAL A 64 -7.22 12.49 9.24
CA VAL A 64 -8.28 11.49 9.12
C VAL A 64 -9.60 12.18 9.46
N PRO A 65 -10.58 12.23 8.55
CA PRO A 65 -11.90 12.73 8.88
C PRO A 65 -12.52 11.91 10.04
N GLU A 66 -13.20 12.58 10.94
CA GLU A 66 -13.89 11.92 12.06
C GLU A 66 -15.04 11.04 11.54
N ASP A 67 -15.33 9.97 12.26
CA ASP A 67 -16.46 9.04 12.00
C ASP A 67 -16.59 8.58 10.55
N THR A 68 -15.45 8.43 9.89
CA THR A 68 -15.38 8.07 8.47
C THR A 68 -15.07 6.61 8.28
N THR A 69 -15.81 5.97 7.35
CA THR A 69 -15.53 4.61 6.91
C THR A 69 -14.73 4.64 5.61
N PHE A 70 -13.65 3.89 5.59
CA PHE A 70 -12.78 3.73 4.42
C PHE A 70 -12.83 2.31 3.89
N LEU A 71 -12.77 2.19 2.57
CA LEU A 71 -12.49 0.96 1.84
C LEU A 71 -11.20 1.16 1.04
N GLY A 72 -10.26 0.24 1.15
CA GLY A 72 -9.04 0.25 0.34
C GLY A 72 -8.87 -1.04 -0.44
N ILE A 73 -8.53 -0.89 -1.72
CA ILE A 73 -8.10 -1.99 -2.59
C ILE A 73 -6.63 -1.74 -2.91
N ARG A 74 -5.73 -2.46 -2.23
CA ARG A 74 -4.29 -2.40 -2.46
C ARG A 74 -3.93 -3.29 -3.63
N PHE A 75 -3.35 -2.70 -4.67
CA PHE A 75 -3.01 -3.45 -5.88
C PHE A 75 -1.68 -4.18 -5.73
N ALA A 76 -1.59 -5.36 -6.32
CA ALA A 76 -0.36 -6.14 -6.38
C ALA A 76 0.74 -5.37 -7.11
N LEU A 77 1.98 -5.54 -6.68
CA LEU A 77 3.14 -4.92 -7.33
C LEU A 77 3.19 -5.28 -8.83
N GLY A 78 3.41 -4.27 -9.66
CA GLY A 78 3.37 -4.40 -11.11
C GLY A 78 1.98 -4.24 -11.74
N THR A 79 0.91 -4.12 -10.95
CA THR A 79 -0.40 -3.70 -11.46
C THR A 79 -0.38 -2.20 -11.72
N THR A 80 -0.83 -1.79 -12.89
CA THR A 80 -0.88 -0.38 -13.33
C THR A 80 -2.22 -0.06 -13.97
N THR A 81 -2.54 1.23 -14.07
CA THR A 81 -3.63 1.74 -14.90
C THR A 81 -3.05 2.59 -16.02
N PRO A 82 -3.38 2.32 -17.31
CA PRO A 82 -2.87 3.11 -18.41
C PRO A 82 -3.28 4.58 -18.38
N SER A 83 -4.39 4.89 -17.71
CA SER A 83 -4.93 6.25 -17.65
C SER A 83 -4.13 7.19 -16.74
N ILE A 84 -3.42 6.66 -15.73
CA ILE A 84 -2.66 7.44 -14.75
C ILE A 84 -1.31 6.77 -14.51
N PRO A 85 -0.20 7.36 -14.97
CA PRO A 85 1.13 6.83 -14.69
C PRO A 85 1.43 6.80 -13.19
N ILE A 86 1.67 5.62 -12.64
CA ILE A 86 1.91 5.42 -11.20
C ILE A 86 3.11 6.25 -10.69
N GLN A 87 4.10 6.50 -11.54
CA GLN A 87 5.26 7.34 -11.20
C GLN A 87 4.86 8.75 -10.79
N ARG A 88 3.76 9.29 -11.30
CA ARG A 88 3.24 10.61 -10.95
C ARG A 88 2.51 10.63 -9.61
N LEU A 89 2.19 9.46 -9.09
CA LEU A 89 1.51 9.30 -7.81
C LEU A 89 2.47 9.00 -6.65
N VAL A 90 3.77 8.83 -6.91
CA VAL A 90 4.75 8.56 -5.84
C VAL A 90 4.75 9.69 -4.82
N ASP A 91 4.59 9.33 -3.54
CA ASP A 91 4.42 10.25 -2.41
C ASP A 91 3.22 11.22 -2.56
N GLY A 92 2.20 10.82 -3.32
CA GLY A 92 1.02 11.62 -3.59
C GLY A 92 -0.23 10.79 -3.91
N HIS A 93 -1.31 11.50 -4.21
CA HIS A 93 -2.58 10.90 -4.58
C HIS A 93 -3.29 11.75 -5.63
N VAL A 94 -4.30 11.19 -6.26
CA VAL A 94 -5.23 11.90 -7.12
C VAL A 94 -6.67 11.51 -6.75
N GLU A 95 -7.50 12.51 -6.45
CA GLU A 95 -8.93 12.27 -6.28
C GLU A 95 -9.57 11.97 -7.63
N LEU A 96 -10.47 10.98 -7.63
CA LEU A 96 -11.22 10.63 -8.83
C LEU A 96 -12.39 11.61 -9.01
N PRO A 97 -12.61 12.09 -10.23
CA PRO A 97 -13.80 12.86 -10.54
C PRO A 97 -15.04 11.95 -10.54
N ASP A 98 -16.22 12.57 -10.44
CA ASP A 98 -17.51 11.92 -10.66
C ASP A 98 -17.72 10.63 -9.84
N VAL A 99 -17.53 10.74 -8.52
CA VAL A 99 -17.81 9.66 -7.57
C VAL A 99 -19.19 9.86 -6.94
N SER A 100 -19.96 8.78 -6.86
CA SER A 100 -21.28 8.72 -6.25
C SER A 100 -21.40 7.50 -5.33
N ARG A 101 -22.50 7.36 -4.61
CA ARG A 101 -22.80 6.15 -3.83
C ARG A 101 -22.96 4.88 -4.69
N ARG A 102 -23.09 5.00 -6.00
CA ARG A 102 -23.32 3.86 -6.91
C ARG A 102 -22.18 3.61 -7.86
N SER A 103 -21.39 4.64 -8.18
CA SER A 103 -20.38 4.56 -9.23
C SER A 103 -19.21 5.50 -9.00
N LEU A 104 -18.10 5.17 -9.64
CA LEU A 104 -16.92 6.02 -9.79
C LEU A 104 -16.48 6.05 -11.25
N TRP A 105 -15.86 7.16 -11.67
CA TRP A 105 -15.27 7.30 -12.99
C TRP A 105 -13.77 6.96 -12.94
N LEU A 106 -13.33 5.98 -13.72
CA LEU A 106 -11.94 5.58 -13.80
C LEU A 106 -11.61 5.07 -15.20
N ALA A 107 -10.45 5.43 -15.74
CA ALA A 107 -9.96 4.98 -17.04
C ALA A 107 -10.98 5.19 -18.18
N GLY A 108 -11.66 6.35 -18.19
CA GLY A 108 -12.58 6.72 -19.26
C GLY A 108 -13.97 6.06 -19.20
N SER A 109 -14.29 5.37 -18.11
CA SER A 109 -15.57 4.66 -17.96
C SER A 109 -16.13 4.79 -16.54
N SER A 110 -17.47 4.64 -16.43
CA SER A 110 -18.16 4.56 -15.15
C SER A 110 -18.23 3.12 -14.67
N TRP A 111 -17.89 2.90 -13.41
CA TRP A 111 -17.85 1.60 -12.76
C TRP A 111 -18.72 1.60 -11.52
N SER A 112 -19.43 0.51 -11.27
CA SER A 112 -20.13 0.33 -9.99
C SER A 112 -19.16 0.45 -8.84
N LEU A 113 -19.53 1.21 -7.79
CA LEU A 113 -18.69 1.41 -6.63
C LEU A 113 -18.33 0.05 -5.99
N PRO A 114 -17.05 -0.23 -5.71
CA PRO A 114 -16.68 -1.46 -5.03
C PRO A 114 -17.12 -1.47 -3.57
N THR A 115 -17.32 -2.66 -3.04
CA THR A 115 -17.49 -2.94 -1.62
C THR A 115 -16.37 -3.86 -1.15
N TYR A 116 -16.26 -4.06 0.16
CA TYR A 116 -15.29 -4.98 0.74
C TYR A 116 -15.45 -6.40 0.17
N ASP A 117 -16.70 -6.86 -0.03
CA ASP A 117 -17.01 -8.22 -0.45
C ASP A 117 -16.89 -8.45 -1.96
N ASN A 118 -16.98 -7.38 -2.78
CA ASN A 118 -16.96 -7.51 -4.24
C ASN A 118 -15.71 -6.92 -4.91
N ALA A 119 -14.69 -6.53 -4.13
CA ALA A 119 -13.50 -5.85 -4.62
C ALA A 119 -12.81 -6.60 -5.77
N GLU A 120 -12.62 -7.90 -5.66
CA GLU A 120 -11.99 -8.71 -6.72
C GLU A 120 -12.87 -8.78 -7.98
N GLY A 121 -14.19 -8.83 -7.81
CA GLY A 121 -15.13 -8.77 -8.92
C GLY A 121 -15.05 -7.42 -9.66
N PHE A 122 -14.92 -6.33 -8.91
CA PHE A 122 -14.68 -5.00 -9.47
C PHE A 122 -13.36 -4.93 -10.23
N VAL A 123 -12.25 -5.38 -9.62
CA VAL A 123 -10.91 -5.39 -10.24
C VAL A 123 -10.87 -6.27 -11.49
N ARG A 124 -11.54 -7.43 -11.45
CA ARG A 124 -11.65 -8.31 -12.62
C ARG A 124 -12.34 -7.63 -13.81
N ARG A 125 -13.38 -6.82 -13.55
CA ARG A 125 -14.04 -6.04 -14.62
C ARG A 125 -13.10 -4.98 -15.19
N LEU A 126 -12.35 -4.26 -14.34
CA LEU A 126 -11.34 -3.30 -14.79
C LEU A 126 -10.25 -3.97 -15.66
N ALA A 127 -9.75 -5.13 -15.24
CA ALA A 127 -8.73 -5.86 -15.98
C ALA A 127 -9.25 -6.38 -17.35
N ARG A 128 -10.50 -6.85 -17.41
CA ARG A 128 -11.13 -7.29 -18.68
C ARG A 128 -11.36 -6.16 -19.68
N ALA A 129 -11.44 -4.93 -19.21
CA ALA A 129 -11.61 -3.74 -20.03
C ALA A 129 -10.28 -2.98 -20.24
N ASP A 130 -9.15 -3.63 -19.97
CA ASP A 130 -7.80 -3.06 -20.08
C ASP A 130 -7.59 -1.76 -19.28
N ALA A 131 -8.49 -1.49 -18.32
CA ALA A 131 -8.35 -0.38 -17.37
C ALA A 131 -7.29 -0.66 -16.30
N LEU A 132 -6.95 -1.92 -16.10
CA LEU A 132 -5.82 -2.39 -15.28
C LEU A 132 -4.99 -3.40 -16.08
N VAL A 133 -3.68 -3.25 -15.98
CA VAL A 133 -2.69 -4.13 -16.62
C VAL A 133 -1.65 -4.55 -15.59
N ARG A 134 -1.25 -5.81 -15.61
CA ARG A 134 -0.13 -6.31 -14.80
C ARG A 134 1.11 -6.46 -15.66
N ASP A 135 2.21 -5.82 -15.26
CA ASP A 135 3.50 -5.95 -15.95
C ASP A 135 4.07 -7.37 -15.75
N PRO A 136 4.23 -8.17 -16.82
CA PRO A 136 4.66 -9.56 -16.68
C PRO A 136 6.12 -9.70 -16.22
N VAL A 137 6.96 -8.69 -16.48
CA VAL A 137 8.36 -8.70 -16.06
C VAL A 137 8.46 -8.50 -14.56
N VAL A 138 7.71 -7.51 -14.02
CA VAL A 138 7.65 -7.27 -12.57
C VAL A 138 7.07 -8.49 -11.87
N ALA A 139 5.96 -9.04 -12.37
CA ALA A 139 5.36 -10.24 -11.83
C ALA A 139 6.35 -11.41 -11.81
N GLY A 140 6.99 -11.73 -12.94
CA GLY A 140 7.93 -12.84 -13.05
C GLY A 140 9.13 -12.70 -12.11
N VAL A 141 9.66 -11.48 -11.91
CA VAL A 141 10.77 -11.24 -10.97
C VAL A 141 10.33 -11.43 -9.51
N LEU A 142 9.12 -10.98 -9.15
CA LEU A 142 8.59 -11.13 -7.78
C LEU A 142 8.26 -12.59 -7.46
N ASP A 143 7.78 -13.35 -8.44
CA ASP A 143 7.47 -14.77 -8.30
C ASP A 143 8.75 -15.67 -8.33
N GLY A 144 9.96 -15.06 -8.33
CA GLY A 144 11.23 -15.77 -8.32
C GLY A 144 11.61 -16.40 -9.69
N GLY A 145 10.88 -16.06 -10.74
CA GLY A 145 11.14 -16.53 -12.10
C GLY A 145 12.39 -15.90 -12.72
N SER A 146 13.07 -16.65 -13.60
CA SER A 146 14.16 -16.10 -14.40
C SER A 146 13.56 -15.30 -15.56
N VAL A 147 13.93 -14.02 -15.66
CA VAL A 147 13.52 -13.15 -16.77
C VAL A 147 14.72 -12.97 -17.70
N SER A 148 14.57 -13.37 -18.97
CA SER A 148 15.61 -13.23 -20.01
C SER A 148 15.76 -11.77 -20.47
N LEU A 149 15.93 -10.84 -19.53
CA LEU A 149 16.11 -9.42 -19.79
C LEU A 149 17.37 -8.88 -19.10
N THR A 150 17.93 -7.81 -19.65
CA THR A 150 19.03 -7.11 -18.99
C THR A 150 18.56 -6.45 -17.68
N VAL A 151 19.48 -6.30 -16.74
CA VAL A 151 19.21 -5.58 -15.45
C VAL A 151 18.62 -4.18 -15.71
N ARG A 152 19.12 -3.51 -16.75
CA ARG A 152 18.60 -2.18 -17.15
C ARG A 152 17.14 -2.24 -17.61
N SER A 153 16.76 -3.26 -18.37
CA SER A 153 15.38 -3.46 -18.81
C SER A 153 14.46 -3.79 -17.63
N VAL A 154 14.86 -4.72 -16.76
CA VAL A 154 14.11 -5.04 -15.54
C VAL A 154 13.90 -3.78 -14.68
N ARG A 155 14.95 -2.98 -14.46
CA ARG A 155 14.84 -1.72 -13.71
C ARG A 155 13.84 -0.75 -14.35
N ARG A 156 13.80 -0.67 -15.69
CA ARG A 156 12.84 0.18 -16.40
C ARG A 156 11.41 -0.30 -16.19
N HIS A 157 11.15 -1.62 -16.25
CA HIS A 157 9.83 -2.20 -15.96
C HIS A 157 9.39 -1.89 -14.54
N PHE A 158 10.25 -2.08 -13.53
CA PHE A 158 9.90 -1.72 -12.14
C PHE A 158 9.55 -0.24 -12.00
N LEU A 159 10.39 0.68 -12.51
CA LEU A 159 10.11 2.11 -12.47
C LEU A 159 8.80 2.47 -13.19
N SER A 160 8.55 1.87 -14.35
CA SER A 160 7.33 2.13 -15.11
C SER A 160 6.08 1.63 -14.39
N ALA A 161 6.13 0.42 -13.85
CA ALA A 161 4.96 -0.24 -13.28
C ALA A 161 4.69 0.13 -11.81
N THR A 162 5.71 0.52 -11.05
CA THR A 162 5.56 0.79 -9.61
C THR A 162 5.95 2.21 -9.20
N GLY A 163 6.56 2.98 -10.08
CA GLY A 163 7.16 4.29 -9.75
C GLY A 163 8.43 4.20 -8.91
N LEU A 164 8.84 3.01 -8.48
CA LEU A 164 9.95 2.77 -7.56
C LEU A 164 10.97 1.79 -8.16
N THR A 165 12.19 1.82 -7.64
CA THR A 165 13.16 0.78 -7.96
C THR A 165 12.89 -0.49 -7.13
N ALA A 166 13.24 -1.66 -7.64
CA ALA A 166 13.19 -2.91 -6.88
C ALA A 166 14.01 -2.83 -5.56
N GLY A 167 15.11 -2.05 -5.55
CA GLY A 167 15.89 -1.79 -4.34
C GLY A 167 15.12 -0.99 -3.30
N THR A 168 14.41 0.04 -3.72
CA THR A 168 13.55 0.85 -2.81
C THR A 168 12.42 -0.01 -2.22
N ILE A 169 11.75 -0.80 -3.06
CA ILE A 169 10.68 -1.71 -2.60
C ILE A 169 11.22 -2.69 -1.56
N ARG A 170 12.38 -3.34 -1.82
CA ARG A 170 13.01 -4.22 -0.84
C ARG A 170 13.38 -3.53 0.49
N GLN A 171 13.82 -2.27 0.44
CA GLN A 171 14.13 -1.52 1.66
C GLN A 171 12.85 -1.22 2.46
N ILE A 172 11.76 -0.86 1.80
CA ILE A 172 10.45 -0.63 2.42
C ILE A 172 9.97 -1.92 3.10
N GLU A 173 9.92 -3.04 2.37
CA GLU A 173 9.46 -4.32 2.90
C GLU A 173 10.34 -4.83 4.04
N ARG A 174 11.65 -4.65 3.95
CA ARG A 174 12.57 -4.96 5.05
C ARG A 174 12.29 -4.13 6.31
N ALA A 175 11.98 -2.84 6.16
CA ALA A 175 11.62 -1.98 7.29
C ALA A 175 10.27 -2.37 7.91
N ARG A 176 9.30 -2.75 7.08
CA ARG A 176 8.00 -3.27 7.55
C ARG A 176 8.16 -4.55 8.34
N GLN A 177 8.95 -5.49 7.82
CA GLN A 177 9.25 -6.74 8.51
C GLN A 177 10.01 -6.50 9.83
N ALA A 178 10.94 -5.54 9.86
CA ALA A 178 11.62 -5.13 11.08
C ALA A 178 10.65 -4.58 12.13
N ALA A 179 9.67 -3.77 11.70
CA ALA A 179 8.65 -3.23 12.60
C ALA A 179 7.80 -4.34 13.23
N LEU A 180 7.33 -5.31 12.43
CA LEU A 180 6.55 -6.47 12.92
C LEU A 180 7.33 -7.30 13.95
N LEU A 181 8.61 -7.60 13.68
CA LEU A 181 9.45 -8.36 14.61
C LEU A 181 9.68 -7.62 15.94
N LEU A 182 9.82 -6.28 15.88
CA LEU A 182 9.96 -5.46 17.08
C LEU A 182 8.67 -5.37 17.90
N GLU A 183 7.51 -5.31 17.25
CA GLU A 183 6.19 -5.39 17.90
C GLU A 183 5.97 -6.75 18.56
N ASP A 184 6.43 -7.82 17.92
CA ASP A 184 6.43 -9.20 18.44
C ASP A 184 7.46 -9.43 19.57
N GLY A 185 8.12 -8.36 20.03
CA GLY A 185 9.03 -8.37 21.17
C GLY A 185 10.47 -8.80 20.86
N ARG A 186 10.84 -9.00 19.58
CA ARG A 186 12.23 -9.32 19.21
C ARG A 186 13.16 -8.16 19.59
N SER A 187 14.36 -8.55 20.02
CA SER A 187 15.40 -7.57 20.34
C SER A 187 15.91 -6.85 19.08
N THR A 188 16.44 -5.63 19.26
CA THR A 188 17.01 -4.86 18.16
C THR A 188 18.16 -5.61 17.48
N ASP A 189 18.97 -6.35 18.26
CA ASP A 189 20.10 -7.13 17.74
C ASP A 189 19.64 -8.32 16.89
N GLU A 190 18.62 -9.04 17.32
CA GLU A 190 18.02 -10.12 16.52
C GLU A 190 17.49 -9.59 15.19
N VAL A 191 16.83 -8.43 15.19
CA VAL A 191 16.30 -7.81 13.98
C VAL A 191 17.42 -7.33 13.05
N VAL A 192 18.49 -6.71 13.61
CA VAL A 192 19.66 -6.28 12.83
C VAL A 192 20.28 -7.48 12.11
N HIS A 193 20.59 -8.56 12.84
CA HIS A 193 21.22 -9.74 12.25
C HIS A 193 20.27 -10.49 11.32
N GLY A 194 19.03 -10.73 11.74
CA GLY A 194 18.06 -11.52 10.98
C GLY A 194 17.64 -10.90 9.65
N LEU A 195 17.58 -9.56 9.57
CA LEU A 195 17.19 -8.83 8.36
C LEU A 195 18.37 -8.20 7.61
N GLY A 196 19.62 -8.44 8.01
CA GLY A 196 20.81 -7.97 7.32
C GLY A 196 20.99 -6.45 7.35
N TYR A 197 20.63 -5.79 8.45
CA TYR A 197 21.06 -4.43 8.70
C TYR A 197 22.53 -4.40 9.11
N PHE A 198 23.24 -3.36 8.75
CA PHE A 198 24.65 -3.25 9.08
C PHE A 198 24.87 -3.05 10.60
N ASP A 199 24.04 -2.20 11.22
CA ASP A 199 24.10 -1.86 12.64
C ASP A 199 22.73 -1.35 13.14
N GLN A 200 22.60 -1.12 14.46
CA GLN A 200 21.39 -0.55 15.07
C GLN A 200 21.10 0.88 14.55
N PRO A 201 22.07 1.81 14.35
CA PRO A 201 21.81 3.09 13.71
C PRO A 201 21.22 2.97 12.29
N HIS A 202 21.65 2.00 11.49
CA HIS A 202 21.09 1.76 10.16
C HIS A 202 19.61 1.32 10.26
N LEU A 203 19.29 0.38 11.16
CA LEU A 203 17.92 -0.01 11.45
C LEU A 203 17.07 1.20 11.91
N ALA A 204 17.59 2.01 12.84
CA ALA A 204 16.88 3.17 13.37
C ALA A 204 16.56 4.22 12.27
N ARG A 205 17.50 4.49 11.36
CA ARG A 205 17.26 5.38 10.19
C ARG A 205 16.18 4.79 9.26
N SER A 206 16.23 3.49 9.02
CA SER A 206 15.25 2.79 8.18
C SER A 206 13.84 2.86 8.78
N LEU A 207 13.70 2.55 10.06
CA LEU A 207 12.42 2.63 10.78
C LEU A 207 11.85 4.06 10.76
N ARG A 208 12.66 5.07 11.08
CA ARG A 208 12.21 6.47 11.04
C ARG A 208 11.73 6.88 9.66
N ARG A 209 12.47 6.49 8.61
CA ARG A 209 12.15 6.86 7.23
C ARG A 209 10.88 6.17 6.75
N PHE A 210 10.79 4.86 6.89
CA PHE A 210 9.75 4.07 6.24
C PHE A 210 8.53 3.81 7.13
N ILE A 211 8.73 3.80 8.45
CA ILE A 211 7.69 3.47 9.44
C ILE A 211 7.24 4.72 10.22
N GLY A 212 8.12 5.71 10.34
CA GLY A 212 7.86 6.92 11.10
C GLY A 212 8.00 6.75 12.62
N GLN A 213 8.54 5.61 13.08
CA GLN A 213 8.63 5.27 14.49
C GLN A 213 10.01 4.73 14.87
N THR A 214 10.32 4.76 16.16
CA THR A 214 11.53 4.17 16.71
C THR A 214 11.28 2.75 17.18
N ALA A 215 12.33 1.93 17.32
CA ALA A 215 12.25 0.59 17.87
C ALA A 215 11.62 0.55 19.27
N THR A 216 11.88 1.56 20.11
CA THR A 216 11.29 1.69 21.44
C THR A 216 9.79 1.95 21.39
N GLN A 217 9.34 2.82 20.48
CA GLN A 217 7.92 3.09 20.28
C GLN A 217 7.17 1.85 19.78
N LEU A 218 7.78 1.08 18.87
CA LEU A 218 7.20 -0.16 18.35
C LEU A 218 7.03 -1.21 19.44
N ARG A 219 8.02 -1.41 20.32
CA ARG A 219 7.93 -2.38 21.44
C ARG A 219 6.96 -1.99 22.55
N GLY A 220 6.69 -0.70 22.73
CA GLY A 220 5.80 -0.20 23.80
C GLY A 220 4.33 -0.12 23.38
N ARG A 221 3.97 -0.56 22.19
CA ARG A 221 2.59 -0.53 21.69
C ARG A 221 1.85 -1.84 21.93
N SER A 222 0.53 -1.71 22.11
CA SER A 222 -0.37 -2.87 21.95
C SER A 222 -0.29 -3.36 20.49
N PRO A 223 -0.20 -4.68 20.26
CA PRO A 223 -0.09 -5.27 18.92
C PRO A 223 -1.18 -4.83 17.94
N ASP A 224 -2.30 -4.32 18.46
CA ASP A 224 -3.50 -4.03 17.67
C ASP A 224 -3.44 -2.76 16.82
N GLN A 225 -2.54 -1.81 17.09
CA GLN A 225 -2.58 -0.50 16.42
C GLN A 225 -1.69 -0.39 15.17
N LEU A 226 -0.67 -1.21 15.04
CA LEU A 226 0.26 -1.16 13.90
C LEU A 226 0.27 -2.44 13.07
N SER A 227 0.02 -3.61 13.67
CA SER A 227 -0.06 -4.88 12.95
C SER A 227 -1.04 -4.82 11.76
N LEU A 228 -2.04 -3.95 11.85
CA LEU A 228 -3.07 -3.74 10.84
C LEU A 228 -2.56 -3.02 9.58
N LEU A 229 -1.57 -2.14 9.72
CA LEU A 229 -0.95 -1.42 8.60
C LEU A 229 0.20 -2.20 7.96
N TYR A 230 0.72 -3.22 8.66
CA TYR A 230 1.96 -3.91 8.29
C TYR A 230 1.78 -5.36 7.85
N LYS A 231 0.65 -6.01 8.11
CA LYS A 231 0.50 -7.42 7.74
C LYS A 231 0.83 -7.63 6.26
N PRO A 232 1.73 -8.59 5.97
CA PRO A 232 2.14 -8.92 4.62
C PRO A 232 1.00 -9.50 3.80
#